data_ff5345a7e93912bd8bcd66a7b1f5f831
#
_entry.id   ff5345a7e93912bd8bcd66a7b1f5f831
#
_cell.length_a   1.000
_cell.length_b   1.000
_cell.length_c   1.000
_cell.angle_alpha   90.00
_cell.angle_beta   90.00
_cell.angle_gamma   90.00
#
_symmetry.space_group_name_H-M   'P 1'
#
loop_
_entity.id
_entity.type
_entity.pdbx_description
1 polymer ?
#
loop_
_entity_poly.entity_id
_entity_poly.type
_entity_poly.pdbx_seq_one_letter_code
_entity_poly.pdbx_strand_id
1 'polypeptide(L)'
;HTSTFGGNELACTAALAAMEVLENEGLVEAARVRGEQLLRGAQAIAAQYPGVVREARGLGLLVGVELTNEGYGGWIIPEMLKRGVTAAWTLNAQRVIRLEPPLIVTADEVDRALEALRGGVATAFEKLGAL
;
A
#
# COMPACT_ATOMS: atom_id res chain seq x y z
N HIS A 1 18.05 -4.20 -25.18
CA HIS A 1 17.37 -3.04 -24.60
C HIS A 1 18.14 -1.76 -24.92
N THR A 2 17.45 -0.72 -25.31
CA THR A 2 18.03 0.62 -25.53
C THR A 2 17.15 1.66 -24.82
N SER A 3 17.76 2.79 -24.45
CA SER A 3 17.06 3.92 -23.86
C SER A 3 17.74 5.20 -24.33
N THR A 4 16.95 6.25 -24.59
CA THR A 4 17.46 7.54 -25.07
C THR A 4 18.43 8.17 -24.08
N PHE A 5 18.22 7.99 -22.78
CA PHE A 5 19.03 8.53 -21.70
C PHE A 5 19.89 7.47 -20.98
N GLY A 6 19.97 6.25 -21.54
CA GLY A 6 20.82 5.19 -20.98
C GLY A 6 22.29 5.60 -20.96
N GLY A 7 22.95 5.50 -19.80
CA GLY A 7 24.32 5.92 -19.60
C GLY A 7 24.53 7.44 -19.41
N ASN A 8 23.45 8.21 -19.24
CA ASN A 8 23.58 9.63 -18.87
C ASN A 8 24.28 9.78 -17.53
N GLU A 9 25.32 10.59 -17.44
CA GLU A 9 26.18 10.71 -16.26
C GLU A 9 25.42 11.18 -15.01
N LEU A 10 24.51 12.15 -15.16
CA LEU A 10 23.70 12.63 -14.05
C LEU A 10 22.75 11.54 -13.53
N ALA A 11 22.10 10.81 -14.43
CA ALA A 11 21.21 9.72 -14.06
C ALA A 11 21.97 8.57 -13.38
N CYS A 12 23.17 8.23 -13.88
CA CYS A 12 24.03 7.21 -13.27
C CYS A 12 24.50 7.63 -11.87
N THR A 13 24.89 8.88 -11.70
CA THR A 13 25.30 9.42 -10.40
C THR A 13 24.15 9.38 -9.40
N ALA A 14 22.95 9.80 -9.80
CA ALA A 14 21.78 9.73 -8.94
C ALA A 14 21.39 8.28 -8.58
N ALA A 15 21.52 7.35 -9.54
CA ALA A 15 21.24 5.94 -9.30
C ALA A 15 22.23 5.32 -8.30
N LEU A 16 23.52 5.62 -8.44
CA LEU A 16 24.55 5.16 -7.49
C LEU A 16 24.28 5.68 -6.08
N ALA A 17 23.99 6.98 -5.94
CA ALA A 17 23.66 7.57 -4.64
C ALA A 17 22.41 6.92 -4.01
N ALA A 18 21.38 6.62 -4.81
CA ALA A 18 20.19 5.91 -4.33
C ALA A 18 20.52 4.48 -3.86
N MET A 19 21.38 3.75 -4.58
CA MET A 19 21.82 2.41 -4.18
C MET A 19 22.62 2.44 -2.88
N GLU A 20 23.53 3.41 -2.73
CA GLU A 20 24.28 3.61 -1.48
C GLU A 20 23.35 3.85 -0.28
N VAL A 21 22.31 4.66 -0.44
CA VAL A 21 21.31 4.90 0.61
C VAL A 21 20.56 3.61 0.96
N LEU A 22 20.13 2.84 -0.06
CA LEU A 22 19.43 1.56 0.16
C LEU A 22 20.25 0.59 1.00
N GLU A 23 21.56 0.50 0.73
CA GLU A 23 22.47 -0.39 1.44
C GLU A 23 22.83 0.15 2.83
N ASN A 24 23.25 1.41 2.93
CA ASN A 24 23.77 2.00 4.17
C ASN A 24 22.67 2.17 5.24
N GLU A 25 21.44 2.45 4.84
CA GLU A 25 20.30 2.59 5.74
C GLU A 25 19.53 1.28 5.97
N GLY A 26 19.95 0.18 5.35
CA GLY A 26 19.34 -1.14 5.52
C GLY A 26 17.87 -1.19 5.07
N LEU A 27 17.51 -0.42 4.04
CA LEU A 27 16.13 -0.22 3.64
C LEU A 27 15.45 -1.48 3.12
N VAL A 28 16.18 -2.47 2.63
CA VAL A 28 15.62 -3.78 2.23
C VAL A 28 15.07 -4.53 3.44
N GLU A 29 15.81 -4.54 4.56
CA GLU A 29 15.35 -5.18 5.80
C GLU A 29 14.22 -4.36 6.46
N ALA A 30 14.32 -3.04 6.45
CA ALA A 30 13.25 -2.16 6.90
C ALA A 30 11.94 -2.42 6.14
N ALA A 31 12.01 -2.53 4.82
CA ALA A 31 10.87 -2.86 3.96
C ALA A 31 10.27 -4.25 4.29
N ARG A 32 11.11 -5.24 4.60
CA ARG A 32 10.64 -6.56 5.03
C ARG A 32 9.86 -6.47 6.34
N VAL A 33 10.43 -5.83 7.35
CA VAL A 33 9.82 -5.73 8.70
C VAL A 33 8.54 -4.89 8.68
N ARG A 34 8.58 -3.72 8.04
CA ARG A 34 7.39 -2.84 7.94
C ARG A 34 6.33 -3.45 7.03
N GLY A 35 6.76 -4.14 5.97
CA GLY A 35 5.86 -4.87 5.07
C GLY A 35 5.11 -5.99 5.76
N GLU A 36 5.76 -6.76 6.63
CA GLU A 36 5.10 -7.77 7.46
C GLU A 36 4.08 -7.16 8.43
N GLN A 37 4.38 -6.00 9.02
CA GLN A 37 3.44 -5.25 9.86
C GLN A 37 2.21 -4.83 9.04
N LEU A 38 2.44 -4.20 7.89
CA LEU A 38 1.39 -3.73 6.99
C LEU A 38 0.51 -4.89 6.50
N LEU A 39 1.12 -5.97 6.03
CA LEU A 39 0.39 -7.13 5.52
C LEU A 39 -0.45 -7.80 6.61
N ARG A 40 0.12 -8.05 7.80
CA ARG A 40 -0.65 -8.64 8.91
C ARG A 40 -1.82 -7.76 9.33
N GLY A 41 -1.63 -6.44 9.40
CA GLY A 41 -2.70 -5.50 9.70
C GLY A 41 -3.81 -5.50 8.66
N ALA A 42 -3.46 -5.52 7.37
CA ALA A 42 -4.42 -5.61 6.28
C ALA A 42 -5.17 -6.95 6.27
N GLN A 43 -4.49 -8.06 6.57
CA GLN A 43 -5.13 -9.39 6.72
C GLN A 43 -6.11 -9.43 7.90
N ALA A 44 -5.79 -8.79 9.02
CA ALA A 44 -6.70 -8.68 10.16
C ALA A 44 -7.97 -7.88 9.79
N ILE A 45 -7.84 -6.83 8.98
CA ILE A 45 -8.99 -6.08 8.45
C ILE A 45 -9.82 -6.96 7.51
N ALA A 46 -9.19 -7.74 6.63
CA ALA A 46 -9.89 -8.68 5.76
C ALA A 46 -10.68 -9.72 6.56
N ALA A 47 -10.09 -10.26 7.61
CA ALA A 47 -10.77 -11.21 8.50
C ALA A 47 -11.96 -10.58 9.26
N GLN A 48 -11.86 -9.30 9.60
CA GLN A 48 -12.94 -8.56 10.27
C GLN A 48 -14.10 -8.21 9.33
N TYR A 49 -13.82 -7.97 8.04
CA TYR A 49 -14.80 -7.54 7.04
C TYR A 49 -14.78 -8.42 5.79
N PRO A 50 -15.04 -9.74 5.89
CA PRO A 50 -14.92 -10.68 4.77
C PRO A 50 -15.93 -10.42 3.64
N GLY A 51 -17.02 -9.69 3.91
CA GLY A 51 -17.97 -9.23 2.90
C GLY A 51 -17.46 -8.06 2.04
N VAL A 52 -16.45 -7.30 2.51
CA VAL A 52 -15.88 -6.15 1.80
C VAL A 52 -14.50 -6.45 1.25
N VAL A 53 -13.63 -7.06 2.05
CA VAL A 53 -12.25 -7.39 1.68
C VAL A 53 -12.15 -8.90 1.50
N ARG A 54 -11.76 -9.31 0.30
CA ARG A 54 -11.55 -10.72 -0.06
C ARG A 54 -10.27 -11.27 0.55
N GLU A 55 -9.17 -10.55 0.35
CA GLU A 55 -7.85 -10.92 0.87
C GLU A 55 -6.90 -9.72 0.88
N ALA A 56 -5.83 -9.84 1.64
CA ALA A 56 -4.65 -8.98 1.56
C ALA A 56 -3.42 -9.85 1.29
N ARG A 57 -2.63 -9.45 0.27
CA ARG A 57 -1.43 -10.16 -0.17
C ARG A 57 -0.33 -9.17 -0.53
N GLY A 58 0.93 -9.61 -0.44
CA GLY A 58 2.05 -8.75 -0.80
C GLY A 58 3.39 -9.30 -0.40
N LEU A 59 4.43 -8.55 -0.75
CA LEU A 59 5.82 -8.82 -0.39
C LEU A 59 6.48 -7.49 -0.02
N GLY A 60 7.12 -7.43 1.14
CA GLY A 60 7.66 -6.18 1.66
C GLY A 60 6.58 -5.11 1.72
N LEU A 61 6.91 -3.89 1.31
CA LEU A 61 6.01 -2.75 1.31
C LEU A 61 5.10 -2.65 0.06
N LEU A 62 5.03 -3.68 -0.76
CA LEU A 62 4.08 -3.77 -1.85
C LEU A 62 2.91 -4.68 -1.43
N VAL A 63 1.83 -4.10 -0.94
CA VAL A 63 0.66 -4.81 -0.43
C VAL A 63 -0.59 -4.46 -1.24
N GLY A 64 -1.30 -5.48 -1.71
CA GLY A 64 -2.60 -5.36 -2.36
C GLY A 64 -3.72 -5.82 -1.44
N VAL A 65 -4.76 -5.01 -1.34
CA VAL A 65 -6.01 -5.31 -0.63
C VAL A 65 -7.10 -5.53 -1.66
N GLU A 66 -7.48 -6.78 -1.89
CA GLU A 66 -8.52 -7.13 -2.87
C GLU A 66 -9.90 -7.04 -2.24
N LEU A 67 -10.77 -6.28 -2.87
CA LEU A 67 -12.16 -6.09 -2.48
C LEU A 67 -13.05 -7.16 -3.14
N THR A 68 -14.15 -7.51 -2.50
CA THR A 68 -15.16 -8.41 -3.05
C THR A 68 -15.90 -7.77 -4.23
N ASN A 69 -16.06 -6.44 -4.21
CA ASN A 69 -16.69 -5.66 -5.28
C ASN A 69 -15.92 -4.34 -5.49
N GLU A 70 -15.79 -3.90 -6.75
CA GLU A 70 -15.07 -2.66 -7.10
C GLU A 70 -15.73 -1.39 -6.54
N GLY A 71 -17.05 -1.40 -6.34
CA GLY A 71 -17.79 -0.28 -5.77
C GLY A 71 -17.33 0.15 -4.38
N TYR A 72 -16.75 -0.76 -3.60
CA TYR A 72 -16.23 -0.42 -2.26
C TYR A 72 -15.04 0.55 -2.32
N GLY A 73 -14.20 0.45 -3.36
CA GLY A 73 -13.04 1.33 -3.53
C GLY A 73 -13.40 2.81 -3.59
N GLY A 74 -14.56 3.13 -4.18
CA GLY A 74 -15.11 4.48 -4.24
C GLY A 74 -15.47 5.10 -2.88
N TRP A 75 -15.64 4.30 -1.84
CA TRP A 75 -15.86 4.74 -0.46
C TRP A 75 -14.57 4.68 0.36
N ILE A 76 -13.81 3.60 0.23
CA ILE A 76 -12.60 3.38 1.04
C ILE A 76 -11.54 4.44 0.78
N ILE A 77 -11.20 4.70 -0.49
CA ILE A 77 -10.11 5.61 -0.85
C ILE A 77 -10.38 7.06 -0.39
N PRO A 78 -11.57 7.66 -0.63
CA PRO A 78 -11.88 8.97 -0.10
C PRO A 78 -11.86 9.05 1.43
N GLU A 79 -12.29 7.99 2.12
CA GLU A 79 -12.24 7.92 3.58
C GLU A 79 -10.82 7.82 4.12
N MET A 80 -9.93 7.08 3.44
CA MET A 80 -8.50 7.08 3.76
C MET A 80 -7.89 8.48 3.58
N LEU A 81 -8.24 9.15 2.48
CA LEU A 81 -7.76 10.51 2.20
C LEU A 81 -8.18 11.51 3.27
N LYS A 82 -9.43 11.47 3.75
CA LYS A 82 -9.92 12.29 4.87
C LYS A 82 -9.11 12.06 6.16
N ARG A 83 -8.54 10.88 6.33
CA ARG A 83 -7.66 10.51 7.45
C ARG A 83 -6.18 10.78 7.18
N GLY A 84 -5.87 11.50 6.09
CA GLY A 84 -4.51 11.90 5.73
C GLY A 84 -3.67 10.80 5.10
N VAL A 85 -4.29 9.75 4.56
CA VAL A 85 -3.60 8.66 3.87
C VAL A 85 -4.07 8.57 2.43
N THR A 86 -3.15 8.76 1.49
CA THR A 86 -3.41 8.59 0.06
C THR A 86 -3.25 7.12 -0.34
N ALA A 87 -4.23 6.58 -1.03
CA ALA A 87 -4.19 5.26 -1.63
C ALA A 87 -4.85 5.29 -3.02
N ALA A 88 -4.59 4.28 -3.83
CA ALA A 88 -5.19 4.14 -5.15
C ALA A 88 -5.48 2.67 -5.47
N TRP A 89 -6.45 2.42 -6.32
CA TRP A 89 -6.61 1.10 -6.93
C TRP A 89 -5.56 0.88 -8.03
N THR A 90 -5.34 -0.37 -8.38
CA THR A 90 -4.43 -0.71 -9.48
C THR A 90 -5.10 -0.46 -10.83
N LEU A 91 -4.29 -0.07 -11.82
CA LEU A 91 -4.80 0.16 -13.19
C LEU A 91 -5.40 -1.09 -13.84
N ASN A 92 -4.86 -2.27 -13.51
CA ASN A 92 -5.26 -3.54 -14.12
C ASN A 92 -6.41 -4.24 -13.39
N ALA A 93 -6.71 -3.84 -12.13
CA ALA A 93 -7.76 -4.45 -11.34
C ALA A 93 -8.32 -3.43 -10.33
N GLN A 94 -9.41 -2.77 -10.69
CA GLN A 94 -10.04 -1.72 -9.86
C GLN A 94 -10.54 -2.23 -8.49
N ARG A 95 -10.63 -3.55 -8.33
CA ARG A 95 -10.92 -4.17 -7.03
C ARG A 95 -9.74 -4.24 -6.07
N VAL A 96 -8.53 -3.89 -6.51
CA VAL A 96 -7.34 -3.98 -5.67
C VAL A 96 -6.87 -2.58 -5.29
N ILE A 97 -6.93 -2.27 -4.00
CA ILE A 97 -6.28 -1.09 -3.43
C ILE A 97 -4.82 -1.44 -3.18
N ARG A 98 -3.92 -0.62 -3.70
CA ARG A 98 -2.47 -0.78 -3.56
C ARG A 98 -1.95 0.10 -2.44
N LEU A 99 -1.21 -0.50 -1.53
CA LEU A 99 -0.49 0.17 -0.46
C LEU A 99 1.00 0.05 -0.75
N GLU A 100 1.64 1.17 -1.06
CA GLU A 100 3.06 1.29 -1.40
C GLU A 100 3.67 2.51 -0.70
N PRO A 101 3.87 2.44 0.62
CA PRO A 101 4.54 3.52 1.31
C PRO A 101 6.03 3.58 0.95
N PRO A 102 6.70 4.73 1.17
CA PRO A 102 8.14 4.84 0.95
C PRO A 102 8.91 3.85 1.83
N LEU A 103 10.12 3.44 1.39
CA LEU A 103 10.96 2.47 2.11
C LEU A 103 11.36 2.93 3.52
N ILE A 104 11.36 4.24 3.76
CA ILE A 104 11.67 4.87 5.06
C ILE A 104 10.46 4.98 5.99
N VAL A 105 9.32 4.39 5.64
CA VAL A 105 8.09 4.44 6.45
C VAL A 105 8.35 3.91 7.87
N THR A 106 7.87 4.63 8.86
CA THR A 106 7.96 4.25 10.27
C THR A 106 6.85 3.27 10.68
N ALA A 107 7.00 2.62 11.83
CA ALA A 107 5.97 1.74 12.39
C ALA A 107 4.66 2.51 12.64
N ASP A 108 4.75 3.71 13.21
CA ASP A 108 3.59 4.54 13.54
C ASP A 108 2.84 4.99 12.28
N GLU A 109 3.57 5.28 11.19
CA GLU A 109 2.96 5.62 9.91
C GLU A 109 2.24 4.42 9.28
N VAL A 110 2.80 3.21 9.41
CA VAL A 110 2.11 1.98 9.00
C VAL A 110 0.83 1.77 9.81
N ASP A 111 0.87 1.97 11.13
CA ASP A 111 -0.32 1.84 11.97
C ASP A 111 -1.38 2.88 11.61
N ARG A 112 -0.99 4.13 11.36
CA ARG A 112 -1.91 5.17 10.87
C ARG A 112 -2.55 4.80 9.52
N ALA A 113 -1.77 4.22 8.61
CA ALA A 113 -2.30 3.76 7.32
C ALA A 113 -3.31 2.62 7.49
N LEU A 114 -3.05 1.69 8.39
CA LEU A 114 -3.96 0.59 8.73
C LEU A 114 -5.24 1.09 9.40
N GLU A 115 -5.16 2.07 10.29
CA GLU A 115 -6.35 2.70 10.89
C GLU A 115 -7.19 3.44 9.85
N ALA A 116 -6.56 4.16 8.91
CA ALA A 116 -7.25 4.82 7.82
C ALA A 116 -7.95 3.81 6.91
N LEU A 117 -7.28 2.70 6.56
CA LEU A 117 -7.87 1.62 5.78
C LEU A 117 -9.05 0.99 6.51
N ARG A 118 -8.91 0.66 7.79
CA ARG A 118 -9.98 0.08 8.61
C ARG A 118 -11.20 0.99 8.65
N GLY A 119 -10.99 2.28 8.90
CA GLY A 119 -12.06 3.27 8.91
C GLY A 119 -12.77 3.41 7.56
N GLY A 120 -12.02 3.34 6.46
CA GLY A 120 -12.58 3.32 5.11
C GLY A 120 -13.42 2.08 4.83
N VAL A 121 -12.91 0.90 5.21
CA VAL A 121 -13.62 -0.38 5.05
C VAL A 121 -14.90 -0.42 5.90
N ALA A 122 -14.84 0.04 7.16
CA ALA A 122 -16.00 0.13 8.03
C ALA A 122 -17.09 1.05 7.43
N THR A 123 -16.70 2.24 6.94
CA THR A 123 -17.63 3.16 6.28
C THR A 123 -18.25 2.55 5.03
N ALA A 124 -17.47 1.87 4.21
CA ALA A 124 -17.96 1.20 3.01
C ALA A 124 -18.98 0.09 3.37
N PHE A 125 -18.69 -0.71 4.40
CA PHE A 125 -19.59 -1.73 4.91
C PHE A 125 -20.92 -1.14 5.43
N GLU A 126 -20.87 -0.05 6.20
CA GLU A 126 -22.07 0.63 6.72
C GLU A 126 -22.94 1.21 5.60
N LYS A 127 -22.33 1.73 4.52
CA LYS A 127 -23.05 2.40 3.43
C LYS A 127 -23.64 1.44 2.40
N LEU A 128 -22.96 0.34 2.13
CA LEU A 128 -23.32 -0.58 1.03
C LEU A 128 -23.77 -1.96 1.53
N GLY A 129 -23.52 -2.28 2.80
CA GLY A 129 -23.76 -3.63 3.34
C GLY A 129 -22.79 -4.65 2.73
N ALA A 130 -23.15 -5.93 2.78
CA ALA A 130 -22.50 -6.98 2.00
C ALA A 130 -23.19 -7.04 0.62
N LEU A 131 -22.50 -6.49 -0.40
CA LEU A 131 -22.98 -6.54 -1.80
C LEU A 131 -22.77 -7.92 -2.40
#